data_a448db8b1f23d798aa76117d40a43ef3
#
_entry.id   a448db8b1f23d798aa76117d40a43ef3
#
_cell.length_a   1.000
_cell.length_b   1.000
_cell.length_c   1.000
_cell.angle_alpha   90.00
_cell.angle_beta   90.00
_cell.angle_gamma   90.00
#
_symmetry.space_group_name_H-M   'P 1'
#
loop_
_entity.id
_entity.type
_entity.pdbx_description
1 polymer ?
#
loop_
_entity_poly.entity_id
_entity_poly.type
_entity_poly.pdbx_seq_one_letter_code
_entity_poly.pdbx_strand_id
1 'polypeptide(L)'
;MNMIQIDMPEKCRYMSDYDRLLKGILPIDRKFILNKTITGCGGTSMFINSSLPVVIISPRIQVLKEKHKQHPDTFLFHIPLCNDRAEAIREKMLDLGVYLDCHQGNLPFGQLSRPPRIQVTLDSSDKVLSVLKSGGMTDTF
;
A
#
# COMPACT_ATOMS: atom_id res chain seq x y z
N MET A 1 1.71 12.69 -23.10
CA MET A 1 1.55 12.64 -21.61
C MET A 1 1.47 14.07 -21.12
N ASN A 2 0.41 14.42 -20.42
CA ASN A 2 0.29 15.75 -19.82
C ASN A 2 1.05 15.80 -18.50
N MET A 3 1.90 16.79 -18.34
CA MET A 3 2.66 17.01 -17.11
C MET A 3 2.03 18.18 -16.34
N ILE A 4 1.73 17.96 -15.09
CA ILE A 4 1.17 18.97 -14.19
C ILE A 4 2.17 19.16 -13.05
N GLN A 5 2.57 20.40 -12.82
CA GLN A 5 3.41 20.75 -11.66
C GLN A 5 2.49 21.11 -10.49
N ILE A 6 2.79 20.55 -9.34
CA ILE A 6 2.06 20.83 -8.10
C ILE A 6 3.03 21.44 -7.10
N ASP A 7 2.74 22.67 -6.66
CA ASP A 7 3.53 23.34 -5.65
C ASP A 7 2.88 23.17 -4.28
N MET A 8 3.67 22.69 -3.32
CA MET A 8 3.22 22.48 -1.95
C MET A 8 3.15 23.82 -1.19
N PRO A 9 2.13 24.05 -0.36
CA PRO A 9 2.11 25.20 0.53
C PRO A 9 3.32 25.24 1.46
N GLU A 10 3.86 26.45 1.72
CA GLU A 10 5.06 26.62 2.58
C GLU A 10 4.88 26.06 3.99
N LYS A 11 3.67 26.09 4.52
CA LYS A 11 3.32 25.54 5.84
C LYS A 11 3.29 24.00 5.89
N CYS A 12 3.28 23.32 4.75
CA CYS A 12 3.27 21.86 4.67
C CYS A 12 4.70 21.34 4.49
N ARG A 13 5.24 20.72 5.53
CA ARG A 13 6.58 20.13 5.50
C ARG A 13 6.61 18.83 4.71
N TYR A 14 5.54 18.04 4.82
CA TYR A 14 5.42 16.75 4.17
C TYR A 14 4.19 16.71 3.27
N MET A 15 4.20 15.84 2.25
CA MET A 15 3.03 15.61 1.40
C MET A 15 1.83 15.13 2.19
N SER A 16 2.07 14.36 3.26
CA SER A 16 1.01 13.88 4.18
C SER A 16 0.32 14.99 4.96
N ASP A 17 0.94 16.17 5.05
CA ASP A 17 0.33 17.35 5.71
C ASP A 17 -0.63 18.12 4.79
N TYR A 18 -0.62 17.80 3.49
CA TYR A 18 -1.44 18.49 2.50
C TYR A 18 -2.63 17.63 2.06
N ASP A 19 -3.73 17.74 2.79
CA ASP A 19 -4.95 16.94 2.58
C ASP A 19 -5.52 17.01 1.16
N ARG A 20 -5.37 18.16 0.50
CA ARG A 20 -5.91 18.36 -0.85
C ARG A 20 -5.27 17.51 -1.92
N LEU A 21 -4.05 17.00 -1.69
CA LEU A 21 -3.37 16.16 -2.68
C LEU A 21 -4.22 14.94 -3.07
N LEU A 22 -4.73 14.21 -2.12
CA LEU A 22 -5.57 13.03 -2.38
C LEU A 22 -7.03 13.38 -2.62
N LYS A 23 -7.51 14.49 -2.06
CA LYS A 23 -8.93 14.86 -2.10
C LYS A 23 -9.35 15.66 -3.32
N GLY A 24 -8.42 16.19 -4.12
CA GLY A 24 -8.82 17.02 -5.26
C GLY A 24 -7.75 17.32 -6.29
N ILE A 25 -6.46 17.09 -5.99
CA ILE A 25 -5.36 17.44 -6.89
C ILE A 25 -4.88 16.24 -7.68
N LEU A 26 -4.56 15.13 -7.00
CA LEU A 26 -4.09 13.92 -7.66
C LEU A 26 -5.25 13.19 -8.33
N PRO A 27 -5.08 12.74 -9.59
CA PRO A 27 -6.14 12.04 -10.32
C PRO A 27 -6.22 10.57 -9.89
N ILE A 28 -6.67 10.32 -8.66
CA ILE A 28 -6.73 8.99 -8.05
C ILE A 28 -7.70 8.03 -8.75
N ASP A 29 -8.58 8.55 -9.61
CA ASP A 29 -9.52 7.79 -10.43
C ASP A 29 -8.89 7.17 -11.69
N ARG A 30 -7.63 7.49 -11.96
CA ARG A 30 -6.92 7.03 -13.16
C ARG A 30 -5.44 6.76 -12.84
N LYS A 31 -4.77 6.08 -13.76
CA LYS A 31 -3.33 5.82 -13.64
C LYS A 31 -2.53 7.11 -13.83
N PHE A 32 -1.57 7.34 -12.96
CA PHE A 32 -0.66 8.47 -13.04
C PHE A 32 0.71 8.11 -12.46
N ILE A 33 1.69 8.93 -12.77
CA ILE A 33 3.03 8.85 -12.17
C ILE A 33 3.25 10.13 -11.37
N LEU A 34 3.54 9.97 -10.09
CA LEU A 34 3.88 11.07 -9.22
C LEU A 34 5.40 11.13 -9.04
N ASN A 35 6.01 12.15 -9.65
CA ASN A 35 7.42 12.43 -9.43
C ASN A 35 7.58 13.35 -8.22
N LYS A 36 8.01 12.77 -7.12
CA LYS A 36 8.37 13.54 -5.93
C LYS A 36 9.86 13.81 -5.97
N THR A 37 10.22 15.06 -6.14
CA THR A 37 11.61 15.49 -6.35
C THR A 37 12.53 15.31 -5.14
N ILE A 38 11.96 15.12 -3.95
CA ILE A 38 12.69 15.04 -2.68
C ILE A 38 12.37 13.71 -1.98
N THR A 39 13.41 13.04 -1.48
CA THR A 39 13.25 11.86 -0.60
C THR A 39 12.78 12.30 0.80
N GLY A 40 12.03 11.45 1.49
CA GLY A 40 11.54 11.75 2.84
C GLY A 40 10.42 12.79 2.87
N CYS A 41 9.75 13.03 1.74
CA CYS A 41 8.68 14.03 1.65
C CYS A 41 7.31 13.55 2.16
N GLY A 42 7.21 12.36 2.75
CA GLY A 42 5.96 11.84 3.31
C GLY A 42 5.00 11.20 2.31
N GLY A 43 5.45 10.91 1.08
CA GLY A 43 4.60 10.31 0.05
C GLY A 43 4.04 8.95 0.44
N THR A 44 4.87 8.07 0.97
CA THR A 44 4.42 6.75 1.43
C THR A 44 3.46 6.87 2.60
N SER A 45 3.76 7.74 3.56
CA SER A 45 2.88 7.99 4.72
C SER A 45 1.53 8.56 4.30
N MET A 46 1.51 9.42 3.29
CA MET A 46 0.27 9.97 2.73
C MET A 46 -0.68 8.87 2.25
N PHE A 47 -0.16 7.90 1.49
CA PHE A 47 -0.98 6.80 0.98
C PHE A 47 -1.35 5.79 2.07
N ILE A 48 -0.44 5.46 2.99
CA ILE A 48 -0.73 4.55 4.10
C ILE A 48 -1.83 5.12 5.02
N ASN A 49 -1.81 6.42 5.27
CA ASN A 49 -2.80 7.08 6.13
C ASN A 49 -4.10 7.43 5.41
N SER A 50 -4.15 7.24 4.09
CA SER A 50 -5.35 7.52 3.31
C SER A 50 -6.46 6.49 3.56
N SER A 51 -7.65 6.80 3.11
CA SER A 51 -8.79 5.86 3.08
C SER A 51 -8.79 4.97 1.83
N LEU A 52 -7.73 4.98 1.05
CA LEU A 52 -7.63 4.22 -0.20
C LEU A 52 -6.99 2.85 0.05
N PRO A 53 -7.47 1.80 -0.65
CA PRO A 53 -6.72 0.56 -0.73
C PRO A 53 -5.38 0.80 -1.44
N VAL A 54 -4.27 0.34 -0.87
CA VAL A 54 -2.94 0.58 -1.44
C VAL A 54 -2.08 -0.66 -1.44
N VAL A 55 -1.26 -0.79 -2.48
CA VAL A 55 -0.14 -1.72 -2.54
C VAL A 55 1.13 -0.91 -2.69
N ILE A 56 2.01 -1.00 -1.72
CA ILE A 56 3.30 -0.32 -1.70
C ILE A 56 4.38 -1.31 -2.09
N ILE A 57 5.06 -1.04 -3.18
CA ILE A 57 6.13 -1.87 -3.70
C ILE A 57 7.45 -1.13 -3.51
N SER A 58 8.42 -1.78 -2.88
CA SER A 58 9.75 -1.22 -2.67
C SER A 58 10.82 -2.27 -2.93
N PRO A 59 11.95 -1.90 -3.54
CA PRO A 59 13.07 -2.82 -3.67
C PRO A 59 13.80 -3.09 -2.36
N ARG A 60 13.54 -2.29 -1.32
CA ARG A 60 14.26 -2.37 -0.03
C ARG A 60 13.33 -2.84 1.08
N ILE A 61 13.59 -4.04 1.58
CA ILE A 61 12.79 -4.62 2.66
C ILE A 61 12.88 -3.81 3.97
N GLN A 62 14.00 -3.17 4.25
CA GLN A 62 14.16 -2.39 5.48
C GLN A 62 13.19 -1.22 5.56
N VAL A 63 12.96 -0.53 4.44
CA VAL A 63 11.99 0.57 4.35
C VAL A 63 10.58 0.06 4.68
N LEU A 64 10.22 -1.10 4.13
CA LEU A 64 8.91 -1.71 4.38
C LEU A 64 8.76 -2.15 5.84
N LYS A 65 9.79 -2.74 6.43
CA LYS A 65 9.78 -3.14 7.84
C LYS A 65 9.59 -1.96 8.79
N GLU A 66 10.26 -0.85 8.52
CA GLU A 66 10.11 0.37 9.31
C GLU A 66 8.69 0.94 9.19
N LYS A 67 8.14 0.98 7.98
CA LYS A 67 6.76 1.42 7.75
C LYS A 67 5.75 0.48 8.41
N HIS A 68 6.00 -0.80 8.39
CA HIS A 68 5.13 -1.77 9.07
C HIS A 68 5.14 -1.59 10.60
N LYS A 69 6.30 -1.26 11.19
CA LYS A 69 6.37 -0.92 12.62
C LYS A 69 5.55 0.31 12.98
N GLN A 70 5.58 1.33 12.11
CA GLN A 70 4.79 2.55 12.30
C GLN A 70 3.29 2.31 12.07
N HIS A 71 2.95 1.38 11.19
CA HIS A 71 1.59 1.05 10.80
C HIS A 71 1.37 -0.48 10.89
N PRO A 72 1.24 -1.04 12.10
CA PRO A 72 1.16 -2.49 12.30
C PRO A 72 -0.10 -3.13 11.73
N ASP A 73 -1.12 -2.34 11.40
CA ASP A 73 -2.34 -2.78 10.74
C ASP A 73 -2.19 -2.99 9.22
N THR A 74 -1.04 -2.65 8.64
CA THR A 74 -0.71 -2.99 7.26
C THR A 74 -0.24 -4.44 7.17
N PHE A 75 -0.39 -5.04 5.98
CA PHE A 75 0.14 -6.38 5.72
C PHE A 75 1.53 -6.27 5.07
N LEU A 76 2.54 -6.82 5.71
CA LEU A 76 3.88 -6.91 5.14
C LEU A 76 4.09 -8.28 4.49
N PHE A 77 4.12 -8.30 3.16
CA PHE A 77 4.43 -9.51 2.41
C PHE A 77 5.96 -9.66 2.28
N HIS A 78 6.54 -10.40 3.20
CA HIS A 78 7.98 -10.70 3.21
C HIS A 78 8.19 -12.15 3.60
N ILE A 79 9.07 -12.81 2.87
CA ILE A 79 9.42 -14.20 3.12
C ILE A 79 10.84 -14.23 3.64
N PRO A 80 11.05 -14.56 4.93
CA PRO A 80 12.38 -14.68 5.49
C PRO A 80 13.14 -15.85 4.88
N LEU A 81 14.44 -15.85 4.99
CA LEU A 81 15.26 -17.00 4.59
C LEU A 81 14.87 -18.22 5.43
N CYS A 82 14.49 -19.30 4.75
CA CYS A 82 14.06 -20.55 5.37
C CYS A 82 14.40 -21.73 4.46
N ASN A 83 14.35 -22.94 5.02
CA ASN A 83 14.72 -24.16 4.30
C ASN A 83 13.67 -24.55 3.24
N ASP A 84 12.39 -24.32 3.51
CA ASP A 84 11.29 -24.56 2.55
C ASP A 84 10.66 -23.26 2.12
N ARG A 85 11.28 -22.63 1.12
CA ARG A 85 10.81 -21.35 0.60
C ARG A 85 9.44 -21.46 -0.09
N ALA A 86 9.19 -22.56 -0.79
CA ALA A 86 7.91 -22.78 -1.49
C ALA A 86 6.74 -22.83 -0.52
N GLU A 87 6.90 -23.53 0.60
CA GLU A 87 5.89 -23.61 1.66
C GLU A 87 5.68 -22.26 2.35
N ALA A 88 6.77 -21.56 2.65
CA ALA A 88 6.71 -20.23 3.24
C ALA A 88 5.97 -19.23 2.35
N ILE A 89 6.19 -19.27 1.03
CA ILE A 89 5.47 -18.45 0.06
C ILE A 89 3.97 -18.78 0.09
N ARG A 90 3.61 -20.08 0.07
CA ARG A 90 2.22 -20.54 0.10
C ARG A 90 1.50 -20.06 1.36
N GLU A 91 2.11 -20.24 2.52
CA GLU A 91 1.56 -19.77 3.80
C GLU A 91 1.35 -18.26 3.80
N LYS A 92 2.32 -17.49 3.29
CA LYS A 92 2.21 -16.04 3.23
C LYS A 92 1.11 -15.57 2.28
N MET A 93 0.90 -16.27 1.17
CA MET A 93 -0.20 -15.99 0.24
C MET A 93 -1.56 -16.28 0.89
N LEU A 94 -1.67 -17.35 1.68
CA LEU A 94 -2.87 -17.67 2.44
C LEU A 94 -3.13 -16.61 3.52
N ASP A 95 -2.11 -16.18 4.24
CA ASP A 95 -2.22 -15.12 5.24
C ASP A 95 -2.71 -13.81 4.62
N LEU A 96 -2.21 -13.47 3.42
CA LEU A 96 -2.69 -12.31 2.68
C LEU A 96 -4.16 -12.44 2.32
N GLY A 97 -4.61 -13.63 1.89
CA GLY A 97 -6.01 -13.91 1.60
C GLY A 97 -6.90 -13.68 2.82
N VAL A 98 -6.48 -14.15 3.98
CA VAL A 98 -7.20 -13.92 5.25
C VAL A 98 -7.23 -12.43 5.60
N TYR A 99 -6.12 -11.74 5.46
CA TYR A 99 -6.06 -10.30 5.70
C TYR A 99 -7.04 -9.53 4.80
N LEU A 100 -7.08 -9.86 3.52
CA LEU A 100 -7.99 -9.23 2.56
C LEU A 100 -9.45 -9.49 2.91
N ASP A 101 -9.81 -10.70 3.29
CA ASP A 101 -11.17 -11.05 3.71
C ASP A 101 -11.62 -10.23 4.93
N CYS A 102 -10.72 -10.00 5.88
CA CYS A 102 -10.99 -9.17 7.05
C CYS A 102 -11.16 -7.69 6.72
N HIS A 103 -10.68 -7.22 5.58
CA HIS A 103 -10.70 -5.81 5.19
C HIS A 103 -11.72 -5.49 4.10
N GLN A 104 -12.53 -6.45 3.65
CA GLN A 104 -13.54 -6.25 2.60
C GLN A 104 -14.92 -5.78 3.08
N GLY A 105 -15.03 -5.33 4.30
CA GLY A 105 -16.22 -4.60 4.74
C GLY A 105 -17.41 -5.40 5.24
N ASN A 106 -17.34 -6.73 5.29
CA ASN A 106 -18.41 -7.59 5.84
C ASN A 106 -18.08 -8.08 7.26
N LEU A 107 -17.52 -7.20 8.10
CA LEU A 107 -17.34 -7.53 9.50
C LEU A 107 -18.69 -7.49 10.22
N PRO A 108 -19.07 -8.56 10.95
CA PRO A 108 -20.21 -8.47 11.84
C PRO A 108 -19.98 -7.38 12.88
N PHE A 109 -21.04 -6.61 13.21
CA PHE A 109 -21.05 -5.58 14.27
C PHE A 109 -20.64 -4.15 13.88
N GLY A 110 -20.77 -3.73 12.62
CA GLY A 110 -20.61 -2.31 12.25
C GLY A 110 -19.22 -1.72 12.48
N GLN A 111 -18.21 -2.57 12.60
CA GLN A 111 -16.83 -2.12 12.59
C GLN A 111 -16.47 -1.64 11.19
N LEU A 112 -16.08 -0.36 11.09
CA LEU A 112 -15.52 0.16 9.86
C LEU A 112 -14.22 -0.56 9.54
N SER A 113 -14.25 -1.46 8.56
CA SER A 113 -13.03 -2.07 8.08
C SER A 113 -12.17 -0.98 7.43
N ARG A 114 -10.93 -0.85 7.88
CA ARG A 114 -9.97 -0.01 7.15
C ARG A 114 -9.68 -0.65 5.80
N PRO A 115 -9.45 0.16 4.74
CA PRO A 115 -9.10 -0.39 3.45
C PRO A 115 -7.81 -1.22 3.55
N PRO A 116 -7.67 -2.27 2.73
CA PRO A 116 -6.46 -3.09 2.76
C PRO A 116 -5.24 -2.28 2.32
N ARG A 117 -4.15 -2.43 3.07
CA ARG A 117 -2.88 -1.75 2.83
C ARG A 117 -1.77 -2.78 2.90
N ILE A 118 -1.16 -3.03 1.76
CA ILE A 118 -0.20 -4.11 1.56
C ILE A 118 1.16 -3.50 1.26
N GLN A 119 2.20 -4.02 1.89
CA GLN A 119 3.59 -3.69 1.59
C GLN A 119 4.30 -4.95 1.10
N VAL A 120 5.00 -4.84 0.00
CA VAL A 120 5.68 -5.97 -0.64
C VAL A 120 6.98 -5.53 -1.29
N THR A 121 7.97 -6.42 -1.30
CA THR A 121 9.20 -6.20 -2.07
C THR A 121 8.94 -6.40 -3.55
N LEU A 122 9.75 -5.75 -4.40
CA LEU A 122 9.58 -5.80 -5.85
C LEU A 122 9.64 -7.24 -6.39
N ASP A 123 10.53 -8.05 -5.87
CA ASP A 123 10.72 -9.45 -6.30
C ASP A 123 9.54 -10.37 -5.91
N SER A 124 8.73 -9.98 -4.93
CA SER A 124 7.54 -10.73 -4.50
C SER A 124 6.22 -10.11 -4.94
N SER A 125 6.25 -9.01 -5.67
CA SER A 125 5.03 -8.29 -6.10
C SER A 125 4.10 -9.12 -6.97
N ASP A 126 4.63 -10.00 -7.80
CA ASP A 126 3.86 -10.93 -8.65
C ASP A 126 2.96 -11.85 -7.82
N LYS A 127 3.44 -12.30 -6.67
CA LYS A 127 2.69 -13.16 -5.75
C LYS A 127 1.50 -12.44 -5.12
N VAL A 128 1.71 -11.18 -4.72
CA VAL A 128 0.62 -10.33 -4.22
C VAL A 128 -0.42 -10.11 -5.31
N LEU A 129 0.00 -9.77 -6.52
CA LEU A 129 -0.92 -9.58 -7.65
C LEU A 129 -1.71 -10.84 -7.97
N SER A 130 -1.11 -12.02 -7.86
CA SER A 130 -1.81 -13.31 -8.04
C SER A 130 -2.93 -13.49 -7.02
N VAL A 131 -2.69 -13.18 -5.76
CA VAL A 131 -3.72 -13.27 -4.71
C VAL A 131 -4.84 -12.27 -4.97
N LEU A 132 -4.53 -11.04 -5.37
CA LEU A 132 -5.52 -10.03 -5.71
C LEU A 132 -6.40 -10.45 -6.89
N LYS A 133 -5.82 -11.04 -7.92
CA LYS A 133 -6.56 -11.58 -9.07
C LYS A 133 -7.50 -12.72 -8.67
N SER A 134 -7.01 -13.65 -7.87
CA SER A 134 -7.82 -14.78 -7.40
C SER A 134 -9.00 -14.34 -6.57
N GLY A 135 -8.86 -13.26 -5.80
CA GLY A 135 -9.94 -12.68 -5.01
C GLY A 135 -10.83 -11.70 -5.77
N GLY A 136 -10.60 -11.48 -7.07
CA GLY A 136 -11.37 -10.51 -7.86
C GLY A 136 -11.16 -9.06 -7.45
N MET A 137 -10.02 -8.73 -6.85
CA MET A 137 -9.73 -7.42 -6.27
C MET A 137 -8.84 -6.52 -7.13
N THR A 138 -8.52 -6.91 -8.35
CA THR A 138 -7.59 -6.15 -9.21
C THR A 138 -8.08 -4.72 -9.48
N ASP A 139 -9.39 -4.51 -9.51
CA ASP A 139 -9.99 -3.19 -9.77
C ASP A 139 -10.11 -2.35 -8.50
N THR A 140 -9.87 -2.93 -7.33
CA THR A 140 -9.93 -2.25 -6.03
C THR A 140 -8.71 -1.37 -5.78
N PHE A 141 -7.56 -1.75 -6.34
CA PHE A 141 -6.28 -1.08 -6.11
C PHE A 141 -5.84 -0.21 -7.27
#